data_821281a279b8b25f72700032f7440a38
#
_entry.id   821281a279b8b25f72700032f7440a38
#
_cell.length_a   1.000
_cell.length_b   1.000
_cell.length_c   1.000
_cell.angle_alpha   90.00
_cell.angle_beta   90.00
_cell.angle_gamma   90.00
#
_symmetry.space_group_name_H-M   'P 1'
#
loop_
_entity.id
_entity.type
_entity.pdbx_description
1 polymer ?
#
loop_
_entity_poly.entity_id
_entity_poly.type
_entity_poly.pdbx_seq_one_letter_code
_entity_poly.pdbx_strand_id
1 'polypeptide(L)'
;MRTNYSLWLMPTGEVYNKFSDLIRRLAREHNAPIFKPHVTLLGELTQPEKDIISKTRQLAQGKEPFPITLKTIDYQDFYFKALFVKAEETEALLSLNNCAKEVFGMQNTVYMPHLSLLYGDFPQVTKERIIEEIGINHDTQFTVNNIHLFKTGKQVNTWYEVKNFPFG
;
A
#
# COMPACT_ATOMS: atom_id res chain seq x y z
N MET A 1 19.51 11.01 -7.63
CA MET A 1 18.21 10.31 -7.54
C MET A 1 17.44 10.87 -6.35
N ARG A 2 16.21 11.33 -6.55
CA ARG A 2 15.38 11.71 -5.39
C ARG A 2 15.01 10.46 -4.62
N THR A 3 15.35 10.44 -3.34
CA THR A 3 14.90 9.40 -2.41
C THR A 3 13.45 9.70 -2.06
N ASN A 4 12.57 8.73 -2.26
CA ASN A 4 11.17 8.84 -1.91
C ASN A 4 10.87 7.96 -0.70
N TYR A 5 9.89 8.39 0.08
CA TYR A 5 9.37 7.62 1.22
C TYR A 5 7.87 7.43 1.06
N SER A 6 7.38 6.39 1.70
CA SER A 6 5.95 6.05 1.66
C SER A 6 5.50 5.54 3.03
N LEU A 7 4.32 5.95 3.44
CA LEU A 7 3.65 5.45 4.64
C LEU A 7 2.70 4.32 4.24
N TRP A 8 2.86 3.17 4.88
CA TRP A 8 2.12 1.96 4.57
C TRP A 8 1.31 1.47 5.76
N LEU A 9 0.14 0.89 5.45
CA LEU A 9 -0.69 0.13 6.36
C LEU A 9 -0.61 -1.33 5.91
N MET A 10 -0.13 -2.21 6.81
CA MET A 10 0.21 -3.57 6.42
C MET A 10 -0.66 -4.60 7.14
N PRO A 11 -1.12 -5.64 6.41
CA PRO A 11 -1.72 -6.80 7.06
C PRO A 11 -0.67 -7.56 7.87
N THR A 12 -1.13 -8.40 8.77
CA THR A 12 -0.32 -9.31 9.59
C THR A 12 -0.87 -10.73 9.54
N GLY A 13 -0.10 -11.71 10.02
CA GLY A 13 -0.53 -13.10 10.16
C GLY A 13 -0.95 -13.74 8.84
N GLU A 14 -2.07 -14.44 8.85
CA GLU A 14 -2.58 -15.21 7.70
C GLU A 14 -2.91 -14.32 6.49
N VAL A 15 -3.43 -13.13 6.72
CA VAL A 15 -3.75 -12.19 5.63
C VAL A 15 -2.46 -11.72 4.94
N TYR A 16 -1.42 -11.41 5.71
CA TYR A 16 -0.11 -11.10 5.16
C TYR A 16 0.43 -12.24 4.30
N ASN A 17 0.40 -13.47 4.83
CA ASN A 17 0.89 -14.65 4.13
C ASN A 17 0.13 -14.90 2.82
N LYS A 18 -1.20 -14.82 2.88
CA LYS A 18 -2.07 -14.98 1.70
C LYS A 18 -1.66 -14.05 0.54
N PHE A 19 -1.54 -12.75 0.82
CA PHE A 19 -1.19 -11.78 -0.22
C PHE A 19 0.28 -11.83 -0.59
N SER A 20 1.18 -12.10 0.36
CA SER A 20 2.60 -12.29 0.07
C SER A 20 2.83 -13.46 -0.88
N ASP A 21 2.14 -14.59 -0.68
CA ASP A 21 2.25 -15.76 -1.55
C ASP A 21 1.67 -15.48 -2.94
N LEU A 22 0.53 -14.78 -3.02
CA LEU A 22 -0.06 -14.38 -4.29
C LEU A 22 0.85 -13.43 -5.07
N ILE A 23 1.40 -12.41 -4.42
CA ILE A 23 2.36 -11.47 -5.03
C ILE A 23 3.58 -12.21 -5.56
N ARG A 24 4.16 -13.13 -4.78
CA ARG A 24 5.32 -13.93 -5.20
C ARG A 24 5.01 -14.83 -6.40
N ARG A 25 3.83 -15.46 -6.40
CA ARG A 25 3.40 -16.29 -7.52
C ARG A 25 3.27 -15.49 -8.80
N LEU A 26 2.51 -14.39 -8.77
CA LEU A 26 2.32 -13.52 -9.93
C LEU A 26 3.64 -12.91 -10.41
N ALA A 27 4.51 -12.49 -9.48
CA ALA A 27 5.82 -11.95 -9.83
C ALA A 27 6.70 -12.97 -10.58
N ARG A 28 6.68 -14.24 -10.16
CA ARG A 28 7.43 -15.32 -10.84
C ARG A 28 6.84 -15.64 -12.21
N GLU A 29 5.52 -15.74 -12.31
CA GLU A 29 4.83 -16.08 -13.56
C GLU A 29 4.98 -15.00 -14.63
N HIS A 30 5.09 -13.74 -14.21
CA HIS A 30 5.12 -12.57 -15.11
C HIS A 30 6.45 -11.82 -15.10
N ASN A 31 7.50 -12.38 -14.51
CA ASN A 31 8.84 -11.76 -14.43
C ASN A 31 8.78 -10.32 -13.87
N ALA A 32 8.06 -10.15 -12.77
CA ALA A 32 7.84 -8.88 -12.10
C ALA A 32 8.55 -8.80 -10.75
N PRO A 33 8.70 -7.60 -10.16
CA PRO A 33 9.32 -7.47 -8.84
C PRO A 33 8.43 -8.00 -7.73
N ILE A 34 9.07 -8.53 -6.68
CA ILE A 34 8.41 -8.97 -5.44
C ILE A 34 8.44 -7.82 -4.44
N PHE A 35 7.32 -7.58 -3.78
CA PHE A 35 7.18 -6.56 -2.73
C PHE A 35 6.28 -7.07 -1.60
N LYS A 36 6.34 -6.39 -0.45
CA LYS A 36 5.51 -6.73 0.71
C LYS A 36 4.07 -6.23 0.52
N PRO A 37 3.05 -7.02 0.90
CA PRO A 37 1.66 -6.58 0.81
C PRO A 37 1.38 -5.38 1.72
N HIS A 38 0.79 -4.34 1.17
CA HIS A 38 0.47 -3.11 1.89
C HIS A 38 -0.63 -2.30 1.21
N VAL A 39 -1.31 -1.48 1.99
CA VAL A 39 -2.12 -0.36 1.50
C VAL A 39 -1.32 0.91 1.75
N THR A 40 -1.02 1.67 0.71
CA THR A 40 -0.36 2.96 0.87
C THR A 40 -1.30 3.95 1.57
N LEU A 41 -0.83 4.55 2.66
CA LEU A 41 -1.51 5.65 3.33
C LEU A 41 -1.19 6.99 2.64
N LEU A 42 0.08 7.25 2.40
CA LEU A 42 0.58 8.43 1.71
C LEU A 42 1.95 8.12 1.10
N GLY A 43 2.11 8.35 -0.19
CA GLY A 43 3.35 8.10 -0.93
C GLY A 43 4.06 9.37 -1.38
N GLU A 44 5.19 9.17 -2.06
CA GLU A 44 5.96 10.22 -2.72
C GLU A 44 6.48 11.33 -1.78
N LEU A 45 6.76 10.97 -0.52
CA LEU A 45 7.35 11.89 0.44
C LEU A 45 8.82 12.13 0.11
N THR A 46 9.24 13.40 0.03
CA THR A 46 10.59 13.80 -0.36
C THR A 46 11.30 14.68 0.68
N GLN A 47 10.65 14.91 1.81
CA GLN A 47 11.24 15.67 2.93
C GLN A 47 12.42 14.89 3.54
N PRO A 48 13.28 15.54 4.34
CA PRO A 48 14.32 14.85 5.09
C PRO A 48 13.74 13.72 5.98
N GLU A 49 14.40 12.56 6.01
CA GLU A 49 13.94 11.38 6.74
C GLU A 49 13.58 11.66 8.20
N LYS A 50 14.41 12.44 8.91
CA LYS A 50 14.17 12.82 10.30
C LYS A 50 12.85 13.59 10.49
N ASP A 51 12.48 14.42 9.51
CA ASP A 51 11.25 15.21 9.56
C ASP A 51 10.04 14.31 9.29
N ILE A 52 10.18 13.37 8.34
CA ILE A 52 9.15 12.35 8.08
C ILE A 52 8.92 11.49 9.31
N ILE A 53 9.99 11.03 9.99
CA ILE A 53 9.90 10.25 11.22
C ILE A 53 9.15 11.03 12.31
N SER A 54 9.50 12.30 12.53
CA SER A 54 8.85 13.15 13.53
C SER A 54 7.36 13.34 13.24
N LYS A 55 7.02 13.69 12.01
CA LYS A 55 5.64 13.88 11.55
C LYS A 55 4.81 12.59 11.63
N THR A 56 5.39 11.46 11.23
CA THR A 56 4.68 10.17 11.28
C THR A 56 4.42 9.74 12.72
N ARG A 57 5.36 10.01 13.65
CA ARG A 57 5.14 9.75 15.07
C ARG A 57 3.95 10.56 15.61
N GLN A 58 3.85 11.83 15.28
CA GLN A 58 2.71 12.67 15.66
C GLN A 58 1.41 12.16 15.06
N LEU A 59 1.44 11.72 13.80
CA LEU A 59 0.28 11.18 13.10
C LEU A 59 -0.26 9.90 13.76
N ALA A 60 0.60 9.05 14.30
CA ALA A 60 0.22 7.80 14.96
C ALA A 60 -0.29 8.00 16.40
N GLN A 61 0.06 9.12 17.05
CA GLN A 61 -0.37 9.39 18.42
C GLN A 61 -1.88 9.53 18.54
N GLY A 62 -2.45 8.87 19.56
CA GLY A 62 -3.88 8.95 19.87
C GLY A 62 -4.78 8.27 18.82
N LYS A 63 -4.22 7.51 17.90
CA LYS A 63 -5.00 6.72 16.94
C LYS A 63 -5.38 5.37 17.55
N GLU A 64 -6.59 4.94 17.21
CA GLU A 64 -7.09 3.62 17.59
C GLU A 64 -6.96 2.65 16.40
N PRO A 65 -6.73 1.37 16.67
CA PRO A 65 -6.76 0.35 15.63
C PRO A 65 -8.10 0.32 14.89
N PHE A 66 -8.05 0.10 13.58
CA PHE A 66 -9.26 0.00 12.76
C PHE A 66 -9.09 -1.07 11.67
N PRO A 67 -10.21 -1.64 11.17
CA PRO A 67 -10.15 -2.62 10.10
C PRO A 67 -10.02 -1.95 8.74
N ILE A 68 -9.24 -2.57 7.85
CA ILE A 68 -9.29 -2.36 6.41
C ILE A 68 -9.96 -3.57 5.77
N THR A 69 -10.98 -3.33 4.95
CA THR A 69 -11.69 -4.34 4.19
C THR A 69 -11.28 -4.25 2.72
N LEU A 70 -10.69 -5.32 2.21
CA LEU A 70 -10.38 -5.48 0.79
C LEU A 70 -11.58 -6.10 0.07
N LYS A 71 -11.85 -5.68 -1.14
CA LYS A 71 -13.04 -6.07 -1.92
C LYS A 71 -12.66 -6.76 -3.23
N THR A 72 -12.77 -6.05 -4.33
CA THR A 72 -12.59 -6.57 -5.67
C THR A 72 -11.27 -6.17 -6.28
N ILE A 73 -10.78 -7.02 -7.19
CA ILE A 73 -9.61 -6.70 -8.01
C ILE A 73 -10.02 -5.72 -9.11
N ASP A 74 -9.09 -4.81 -9.39
CA ASP A 74 -9.13 -3.91 -10.53
C ASP A 74 -7.72 -3.72 -11.10
N TYR A 75 -7.60 -3.05 -12.22
CA TYR A 75 -6.33 -2.77 -12.86
C TYR A 75 -6.32 -1.37 -13.49
N GLN A 76 -5.13 -0.82 -13.65
CA GLN A 76 -4.91 0.42 -14.37
C GLN A 76 -3.72 0.27 -15.32
N ASP A 77 -3.63 1.17 -16.27
CA ASP A 77 -2.50 1.24 -17.18
C ASP A 77 -1.39 2.12 -16.57
N PHE A 78 -0.89 1.66 -15.43
CA PHE A 78 0.12 2.33 -14.62
C PHE A 78 0.99 1.30 -13.91
N TYR A 79 2.31 1.44 -14.00
CA TYR A 79 3.28 0.46 -13.50
C TYR A 79 3.02 -0.03 -12.08
N PHE A 80 2.82 0.90 -11.12
CA PHE A 80 2.59 0.57 -9.70
C PHE A 80 1.12 0.26 -9.36
N LYS A 81 0.23 0.25 -10.36
CA LYS A 81 -1.19 -0.08 -10.24
C LYS A 81 -1.63 -1.04 -11.35
N ALA A 82 -0.72 -1.92 -11.78
CA ALA A 82 -1.02 -2.84 -12.86
C ALA A 82 -2.17 -3.79 -12.48
N LEU A 83 -2.15 -4.33 -11.26
CA LEU A 83 -3.21 -5.16 -10.71
C LEU A 83 -3.28 -4.96 -9.20
N PHE A 84 -4.46 -4.74 -8.64
CA PHE A 84 -4.64 -4.45 -7.23
C PHE A 84 -6.02 -4.85 -6.71
N VAL A 85 -6.13 -5.05 -5.40
CA VAL A 85 -7.41 -5.21 -4.70
C VAL A 85 -7.81 -3.86 -4.12
N LYS A 86 -9.02 -3.41 -4.43
CA LYS A 86 -9.57 -2.17 -3.86
C LYS A 86 -9.88 -2.35 -2.38
N ALA A 87 -9.52 -1.36 -1.58
CA ALA A 87 -9.91 -1.27 -0.18
C ALA A 87 -11.18 -0.41 -0.06
N GLU A 88 -12.05 -0.78 0.87
CA GLU A 88 -13.24 0.00 1.20
C GLU A 88 -12.84 1.36 1.79
N GLU A 89 -13.46 2.43 1.29
CA GLU A 89 -13.23 3.80 1.74
C GLU A 89 -14.01 4.08 3.04
N THR A 90 -13.54 3.49 4.15
CA THR A 90 -14.14 3.71 5.46
C THR A 90 -13.78 5.08 6.02
N GLU A 91 -14.62 5.61 6.91
CA GLU A 91 -14.36 6.89 7.59
C GLU A 91 -13.00 6.89 8.32
N ALA A 92 -12.66 5.79 9.02
CA ALA A 92 -11.40 5.68 9.73
C ALA A 92 -10.18 5.76 8.79
N LEU A 93 -10.21 5.04 7.66
CA LEU A 93 -9.14 5.07 6.67
C LEU A 93 -9.01 6.43 6.00
N LEU A 94 -10.12 7.01 5.57
CA LEU A 94 -10.12 8.33 4.93
C LEU A 94 -9.69 9.44 5.88
N SER A 95 -10.13 9.39 7.14
CA SER A 95 -9.70 10.32 8.18
C SER A 95 -8.19 10.27 8.43
N LEU A 96 -7.61 9.07 8.54
CA LEU A 96 -6.17 8.92 8.71
C LEU A 96 -5.40 9.46 7.49
N ASN A 97 -5.87 9.18 6.28
CA ASN A 97 -5.27 9.72 5.06
C ASN A 97 -5.36 11.25 5.02
N ASN A 98 -6.50 11.84 5.38
CA ASN A 98 -6.65 13.30 5.42
C ASN A 98 -5.71 13.93 6.46
N CYS A 99 -5.59 13.36 7.65
CA CYS A 99 -4.62 13.81 8.65
C CYS A 99 -3.18 13.73 8.12
N ALA A 100 -2.83 12.64 7.42
CA ALA A 100 -1.51 12.50 6.81
C ALA A 100 -1.26 13.58 5.75
N LYS A 101 -2.23 13.83 4.88
CA LYS A 101 -2.15 14.89 3.86
C LYS A 101 -1.92 16.27 4.48
N GLU A 102 -2.63 16.59 5.55
CA GLU A 102 -2.46 17.86 6.28
C GLU A 102 -1.06 17.99 6.86
N VAL A 103 -0.60 16.96 7.58
CA VAL A 103 0.71 16.95 8.23
C VAL A 103 1.86 17.09 7.23
N PHE A 104 1.70 16.52 6.03
CA PHE A 104 2.72 16.54 4.98
C PHE A 104 2.52 17.61 3.91
N GLY A 105 1.44 18.39 3.98
CA GLY A 105 1.15 19.46 3.01
C GLY A 105 0.73 18.95 1.63
N MET A 106 0.02 17.83 1.58
CA MET A 106 -0.39 17.14 0.33
C MET A 106 -1.91 17.08 0.15
N GLN A 107 -2.64 18.12 0.56
CA GLN A 107 -4.10 18.16 0.59
C GLN A 107 -4.75 17.98 -0.79
N ASN A 108 -4.05 18.32 -1.86
CA ASN A 108 -4.57 18.26 -3.23
C ASN A 108 -4.41 16.89 -3.91
N THR A 109 -3.92 15.87 -3.19
CA THR A 109 -3.75 14.53 -3.75
C THR A 109 -5.04 13.73 -3.65
N VAL A 110 -5.37 12.99 -4.72
CA VAL A 110 -6.49 12.03 -4.72
C VAL A 110 -6.07 10.76 -4.01
N TYR A 111 -6.95 10.19 -3.19
CA TYR A 111 -6.73 8.94 -2.49
C TYR A 111 -7.68 7.84 -3.00
N MET A 112 -7.11 6.78 -3.52
CA MET A 112 -7.80 5.54 -3.87
C MET A 112 -7.09 4.39 -3.15
N PRO A 113 -7.59 3.97 -1.97
CA PRO A 113 -6.92 2.93 -1.18
C PRO A 113 -7.00 1.58 -1.88
N HIS A 114 -5.85 0.91 -1.97
CA HIS A 114 -5.72 -0.41 -2.62
C HIS A 114 -4.49 -1.16 -2.11
N LEU A 115 -4.52 -2.49 -2.25
CA LEU A 115 -3.39 -3.36 -2.05
C LEU A 115 -2.95 -3.90 -3.41
N SER A 116 -1.75 -3.54 -3.85
CA SER A 116 -1.20 -3.99 -5.13
C SER A 116 -0.84 -5.47 -5.10
N LEU A 117 -1.10 -6.16 -6.22
CA LEU A 117 -0.76 -7.56 -6.44
C LEU A 117 0.37 -7.75 -7.45
N LEU A 118 0.49 -6.83 -8.40
CA LEU A 118 1.47 -6.93 -9.49
C LEU A 118 1.90 -5.53 -9.92
N TYR A 119 3.20 -5.34 -10.10
CA TYR A 119 3.80 -4.16 -10.71
C TYR A 119 4.35 -4.49 -12.08
N GLY A 120 4.17 -3.61 -13.02
CA GLY A 120 4.71 -3.75 -14.37
C GLY A 120 3.83 -3.14 -15.45
N ASP A 121 4.36 -3.11 -16.66
CA ASP A 121 3.64 -2.67 -17.85
C ASP A 121 3.15 -3.92 -18.59
N PHE A 122 1.89 -4.26 -18.39
CA PHE A 122 1.26 -5.44 -18.98
C PHE A 122 0.10 -5.06 -19.90
N PRO A 123 -0.08 -5.78 -21.02
CA PRO A 123 -1.28 -5.62 -21.85
C PRO A 123 -2.57 -5.88 -21.04
N GLN A 124 -3.65 -5.20 -21.40
CA GLN A 124 -4.95 -5.37 -20.73
C GLN A 124 -5.37 -6.85 -20.71
N VAL A 125 -5.22 -7.56 -21.81
CA VAL A 125 -5.59 -8.98 -21.93
C VAL A 125 -4.85 -9.87 -20.90
N THR A 126 -3.61 -9.54 -20.57
CA THR A 126 -2.84 -10.25 -19.54
C THR A 126 -3.44 -10.02 -18.16
N LYS A 127 -3.76 -8.78 -17.83
CA LYS A 127 -4.39 -8.40 -16.55
C LYS A 127 -5.75 -9.06 -16.37
N GLU A 128 -6.58 -9.04 -17.40
CA GLU A 128 -7.90 -9.70 -17.42
C GLU A 128 -7.79 -11.22 -17.22
N ARG A 129 -6.83 -11.86 -17.89
CA ARG A 129 -6.58 -13.30 -17.73
C ARG A 129 -6.17 -13.65 -16.29
N ILE A 130 -5.32 -12.84 -15.66
CA ILE A 130 -4.95 -13.03 -14.26
C ILE A 130 -6.18 -12.93 -13.36
N ILE A 131 -7.06 -11.94 -13.58
CA ILE A 131 -8.31 -11.78 -12.81
C ILE A 131 -9.23 -12.99 -12.99
N GLU A 132 -9.38 -13.51 -14.20
CA GLU A 132 -10.16 -14.73 -14.46
C GLU A 132 -9.59 -15.94 -13.69
N GLU A 133 -8.28 -16.07 -13.62
CA GLU A 133 -7.60 -17.17 -12.94
C GLU A 133 -7.72 -17.10 -11.40
N ILE A 134 -7.47 -15.94 -10.80
CA ILE A 134 -7.45 -15.78 -9.35
C ILE A 134 -8.80 -15.38 -8.74
N GLY A 135 -9.77 -15.02 -9.57
CA GLY A 135 -11.10 -14.53 -9.18
C GLY A 135 -11.12 -13.04 -8.90
N ILE A 136 -12.26 -12.40 -9.15
CA ILE A 136 -12.42 -10.94 -8.97
C ILE A 136 -12.66 -10.53 -7.52
N ASN A 137 -13.26 -11.40 -6.71
CA ASN A 137 -13.61 -11.11 -5.31
C ASN A 137 -12.54 -11.62 -4.36
N HIS A 138 -11.99 -10.72 -3.57
CA HIS A 138 -11.01 -11.01 -2.54
C HIS A 138 -11.41 -10.41 -1.19
N ASP A 139 -12.68 -10.61 -0.82
CA ASP A 139 -13.22 -10.13 0.46
C ASP A 139 -12.35 -10.61 1.63
N THR A 140 -11.57 -9.71 2.17
CA THR A 140 -10.61 -9.99 3.23
C THR A 140 -10.49 -8.76 4.11
N GLN A 141 -10.43 -8.97 5.43
CA GLN A 141 -10.28 -7.88 6.40
C GLN A 141 -9.03 -8.09 7.25
N PHE A 142 -8.34 -7.01 7.54
CA PHE A 142 -7.25 -7.01 8.51
C PHE A 142 -7.28 -5.74 9.38
N THR A 143 -6.77 -5.84 10.60
CA THR A 143 -6.71 -4.71 11.52
C THR A 143 -5.39 -3.97 11.37
N VAL A 144 -5.48 -2.64 11.24
CA VAL A 144 -4.33 -1.73 11.24
C VAL A 144 -4.13 -1.18 12.63
N ASN A 145 -2.92 -1.29 13.15
CA ASN A 145 -2.51 -0.75 14.45
C ASN A 145 -1.15 -0.03 14.41
N ASN A 146 -0.55 0.08 13.23
CA ASN A 146 0.75 0.72 13.00
C ASN A 146 0.76 1.48 11.68
N ILE A 147 1.59 2.50 11.60
CA ILE A 147 2.04 3.09 10.33
C ILE A 147 3.47 2.65 10.10
N HIS A 148 3.77 2.11 8.94
CA HIS A 148 5.11 1.69 8.52
C HIS A 148 5.71 2.71 7.56
N LEU A 149 6.89 3.22 7.87
CA LEU A 149 7.65 4.11 6.99
C LEU A 149 8.63 3.30 6.16
N PHE A 150 8.46 3.34 4.86
CA PHE A 150 9.36 2.71 3.90
C PHE A 150 10.13 3.74 3.09
N LYS A 151 11.39 3.46 2.86
CA LYS A 151 12.16 4.12 1.83
C LYS A 151 11.88 3.43 0.51
N THR A 152 11.44 4.20 -0.48
CA THR A 152 10.98 3.69 -1.77
C THR A 152 11.72 4.39 -2.92
N GLY A 153 11.44 4.00 -4.14
CA GLY A 153 12.05 4.55 -5.34
C GLY A 153 11.67 3.72 -6.57
N LYS A 154 12.33 3.95 -7.68
CA LYS A 154 12.01 3.25 -8.94
C LYS A 154 12.29 1.74 -8.88
N GLN A 155 13.32 1.33 -8.12
CA GLN A 155 13.74 -0.06 -8.03
C GLN A 155 13.13 -0.71 -6.78
N VAL A 156 12.10 -1.53 -6.98
CA VAL A 156 11.32 -2.18 -5.90
C VAL A 156 12.20 -3.03 -4.98
N ASN A 157 13.19 -3.73 -5.52
CA ASN A 157 14.11 -4.58 -4.74
C ASN A 157 15.04 -3.79 -3.79
N THR A 158 15.06 -2.46 -3.89
CA THR A 158 15.82 -1.60 -2.97
C THR A 158 14.98 -1.02 -1.85
N TRP A 159 13.69 -1.30 -1.82
CA TRP A 159 12.79 -0.79 -0.80
C TRP A 159 13.03 -1.46 0.55
N TYR A 160 13.02 -0.67 1.61
CA TYR A 160 13.15 -1.19 2.96
C TYR A 160 12.38 -0.36 3.98
N GLU A 161 12.01 -1.03 5.07
CA GLU A 161 11.37 -0.38 6.21
C GLU A 161 12.39 0.44 7.02
N VAL A 162 12.11 1.73 7.17
CA VAL A 162 12.91 2.64 8.00
C VAL A 162 12.49 2.50 9.45
N LYS A 163 11.18 2.53 9.71
CA LYS A 163 10.61 2.49 11.05
C LYS A 163 9.13 2.18 11.01
N ASN A 164 8.62 1.59 12.09
CA ASN A 164 7.20 1.46 12.31
C ASN A 164 6.75 2.30 13.51
N PHE A 165 5.48 2.73 13.50
CA PHE A 165 4.89 3.62 14.49
C PHE A 165 3.57 3.01 14.98
N PRO A 166 3.55 2.35 16.16
CA PRO A 166 2.31 1.85 16.75
C PRO A 166 1.33 2.99 17.05
N PHE A 167 0.04 2.70 16.93
CA PHE A 167 -1.02 3.60 17.39
C PHE A 167 -1.08 3.67 18.93
N GLY A 168 -1.51 4.80 19.44
CA GLY A 168 -1.63 5.02 20.89
C GLY A 168 -0.89 6.22 21.43
#